data_515162a35c53744ed9011ba51a5d7ec9
#
_entry.id   515162a35c53744ed9011ba51a5d7ec9
#
_cell.length_a   1.000
_cell.length_b   1.000
_cell.length_c   1.000
_cell.angle_alpha   90.00
_cell.angle_beta   90.00
_cell.angle_gamma   90.00
#
_symmetry.space_group_name_H-M   'P 1'
#
loop_
_entity.id
_entity.type
_entity.pdbx_description
1 polymer ?
#
loop_
_entity_poly.entity_id
_entity_poly.type
_entity_poly.pdbx_seq_one_letter_code
_entity_poly.pdbx_strand_id
1 'polypeptide(L)'
;MGRPDIDMARRFGISQAAELQRKLNGIMPRPAPGVVRWNHTFGTDWSGDPAIYFWVVLTDEASKKANLKKSADGFTNVISQQVDLLNDWGLTPYFHFRSKSEQDALQDEVYQ
;
A
#
# COMPACT_ATOMS: atom_id res chain seq x y z
N MET A 1 -27.36 -19.35 -1.38
CA MET A 1 -26.67 -18.27 -2.06
C MET A 1 -26.10 -17.30 -1.05
N GLY A 2 -24.83 -16.98 -1.16
CA GLY A 2 -24.19 -16.05 -0.25
C GLY A 2 -24.57 -14.61 -0.54
N ARG A 3 -24.50 -13.77 0.49
CA ARG A 3 -24.68 -12.34 0.32
C ARG A 3 -23.38 -11.73 -0.21
N PRO A 4 -23.46 -10.66 -1.03
CA PRO A 4 -22.25 -10.08 -1.63
C PRO A 4 -21.19 -9.67 -0.62
N ASP A 5 -21.58 -9.09 0.51
CA ASP A 5 -20.63 -8.67 1.54
C ASP A 5 -19.93 -9.86 2.19
N ILE A 6 -20.63 -10.96 2.43
CA ILE A 6 -20.05 -12.17 2.98
C ILE A 6 -19.10 -12.81 1.97
N ASP A 7 -19.52 -12.84 0.70
CA ASP A 7 -18.68 -13.40 -0.35
C ASP A 7 -17.39 -12.61 -0.52
N MET A 8 -17.46 -11.30 -0.41
CA MET A 8 -16.27 -10.46 -0.46
C MET A 8 -15.31 -10.75 0.70
N ALA A 9 -15.86 -10.91 1.90
CA ALA A 9 -15.04 -11.25 3.08
C ALA A 9 -14.36 -12.61 2.90
N ARG A 10 -15.04 -13.57 2.29
CA ARG A 10 -14.45 -14.87 2.00
C ARG A 10 -13.43 -14.81 0.90
N ARG A 11 -13.67 -13.97 -0.10
CA ARG A 11 -12.74 -13.82 -1.21
C ARG A 11 -11.38 -13.36 -0.74
N PHE A 12 -11.36 -12.51 0.28
CA PHE A 12 -10.09 -12.06 0.84
C PHE A 12 -9.76 -12.83 2.11
N GLY A 13 -9.63 -14.15 1.98
CA GLY A 13 -9.14 -15.01 3.04
C GLY A 13 -7.64 -15.21 2.92
N ILE A 14 -7.14 -16.22 3.63
CA ILE A 14 -5.70 -16.51 3.70
C ILE A 14 -5.10 -16.75 2.31
N SER A 15 -5.80 -17.53 1.46
CA SER A 15 -5.29 -17.84 0.12
C SER A 15 -5.19 -16.59 -0.74
N GLN A 16 -6.18 -15.71 -0.64
CA GLN A 16 -6.21 -14.47 -1.41
C GLN A 16 -5.08 -13.53 -0.95
N ALA A 17 -4.89 -13.43 0.36
CA ALA A 17 -3.83 -12.61 0.90
C ALA A 17 -2.45 -13.10 0.44
N ALA A 18 -2.23 -14.41 0.45
CA ALA A 18 -0.96 -14.99 0.02
C ALA A 18 -0.71 -14.74 -1.47
N GLU A 19 -1.74 -14.87 -2.29
CA GLU A 19 -1.62 -14.62 -3.73
C GLU A 19 -1.33 -13.15 -4.02
N LEU A 20 -2.05 -12.24 -3.39
CA LEU A 20 -1.82 -10.80 -3.55
C LEU A 20 -0.42 -10.43 -3.05
N GLN A 21 0.00 -10.99 -1.94
CA GLN A 21 1.33 -10.73 -1.40
C GLN A 21 2.42 -11.14 -2.38
N ARG A 22 2.26 -12.28 -3.08
CA ARG A 22 3.21 -12.68 -4.11
C ARG A 22 3.28 -11.65 -5.24
N LYS A 23 2.13 -11.14 -5.67
CA LYS A 23 2.10 -10.10 -6.71
C LYS A 23 2.80 -8.82 -6.24
N LEU A 24 2.53 -8.39 -5.02
CA LEU A 24 3.14 -7.18 -4.47
C LEU A 24 4.64 -7.37 -4.27
N ASN A 25 5.07 -8.56 -3.82
CA ASN A 25 6.48 -8.84 -3.65
C ASN A 25 7.25 -8.87 -4.97
N GLY A 26 6.55 -9.05 -6.07
CA GLY A 26 7.15 -8.97 -7.41
C GLY A 26 7.42 -7.54 -7.86
N ILE A 27 6.89 -6.55 -7.15
CA ILE A 27 7.14 -5.15 -7.45
C ILE A 27 8.48 -4.75 -6.82
N MET A 28 9.27 -3.99 -7.57
CA MET A 28 10.61 -3.60 -7.11
C MET A 28 10.54 -2.84 -5.79
N PRO A 29 11.57 -2.98 -4.91
CA PRO A 29 11.62 -2.21 -3.66
C PRO A 29 11.59 -0.70 -3.85
N ARG A 30 12.04 -0.23 -5.02
CA ARG A 30 12.04 1.19 -5.37
C ARG A 30 11.29 1.38 -6.69
N PRO A 31 9.96 1.24 -6.66
CA PRO A 31 9.18 1.22 -7.90
C PRO A 31 9.06 2.60 -8.57
N ALA A 32 9.38 3.67 -7.84
CA ALA A 32 9.27 5.03 -8.35
C ALA A 32 10.40 5.89 -7.80
N PRO A 33 10.77 6.99 -8.49
CA PRO A 33 11.80 7.89 -7.99
C PRO A 33 11.47 8.41 -6.59
N GLY A 34 12.47 8.45 -5.73
CA GLY A 34 12.30 8.97 -4.37
C GLY A 34 11.83 7.95 -3.35
N VAL A 35 11.46 6.75 -3.76
CA VAL A 35 11.07 5.70 -2.83
C VAL A 35 12.30 5.00 -2.28
N VAL A 36 12.47 5.02 -0.97
CA VAL A 36 13.55 4.31 -0.29
C VAL A 36 13.17 2.85 -0.09
N ARG A 37 11.97 2.63 0.44
CA ARG A 37 11.39 1.30 0.63
C ARG A 37 9.90 1.44 0.90
N TRP A 38 9.19 0.34 0.84
CA TRP A 38 7.78 0.30 1.15
C TRP A 38 7.38 -1.08 1.63
N ASN A 39 6.27 -1.13 2.36
CA ASN A 39 5.64 -2.38 2.71
C ASN A 39 4.12 -2.18 2.77
N HIS A 40 3.39 -3.24 3.08
CA HIS A 40 1.94 -3.19 3.14
C HIS A 40 1.41 -4.00 4.31
N THR A 41 0.23 -3.63 4.79
CA THR A 41 -0.51 -4.40 5.78
C THR A 41 -1.97 -4.48 5.37
N PHE A 42 -2.61 -5.59 5.71
CA PHE A 42 -4.04 -5.77 5.47
C PHE A 42 -4.83 -5.42 6.72
N GLY A 43 -6.04 -4.90 6.52
CA GLY A 43 -6.89 -4.57 7.63
C GLY A 43 -8.27 -4.17 7.16
N THR A 44 -8.93 -3.36 7.97
CA THR A 44 -10.21 -2.76 7.63
C THR A 44 -10.08 -1.25 7.77
N ASP A 45 -10.92 -0.52 7.05
CA ASP A 45 -10.97 0.93 7.19
C ASP A 45 -11.99 1.33 8.27
N TRP A 46 -12.20 2.63 8.40
CA TRP A 46 -13.11 3.17 9.43
C TRP A 46 -14.57 2.73 9.22
N SER A 47 -14.93 2.34 7.99
CA SER A 47 -16.29 1.85 7.70
C SER A 47 -16.42 0.34 7.88
N GLY A 48 -15.33 -0.35 8.19
CA GLY A 48 -15.31 -1.80 8.34
C GLY A 48 -15.07 -2.55 7.04
N ASP A 49 -14.80 -1.85 5.94
CA ASP A 49 -14.52 -2.49 4.66
C ASP A 49 -13.08 -3.02 4.61
N PRO A 50 -12.84 -4.11 3.87
CA PRO A 50 -11.48 -4.62 3.70
C PRO A 50 -10.57 -3.56 3.07
N ALA A 51 -9.38 -3.43 3.61
CA ALA A 51 -8.44 -2.40 3.19
C ALA A 51 -7.02 -2.93 3.15
N ILE A 52 -6.17 -2.26 2.35
CA ILE A 52 -4.75 -2.49 2.35
C ILE A 52 -4.05 -1.16 2.56
N TYR A 53 -3.09 -1.13 3.46
CA TYR A 53 -2.34 0.07 3.81
C TYR A 53 -0.93 -0.07 3.27
N PHE A 54 -0.48 0.93 2.53
CA PHE A 54 0.88 1.01 2.03
C PHE A 54 1.66 2.01 2.87
N TRP A 55 2.81 1.58 3.37
CA TRP A 55 3.68 2.36 4.23
C TRP A 55 4.97 2.63 3.47
N VAL A 56 5.14 3.86 3.03
CA VAL A 56 6.18 4.21 2.06
C VAL A 56 7.14 5.22 2.69
N VAL A 57 8.43 4.90 2.63
CA VAL A 57 9.49 5.81 3.06
C VAL A 57 10.08 6.47 1.82
N LEU A 58 10.06 7.79 1.80
CA LEU A 58 10.62 8.59 0.71
C LEU A 58 11.94 9.22 1.16
N THR A 59 12.79 9.53 0.19
CA THR A 59 13.95 10.38 0.49
C THR A 59 13.46 11.72 1.05
N ASP A 60 14.30 12.40 1.80
CA ASP A 60 13.92 13.69 2.34
C ASP A 60 13.56 14.68 1.22
N GLU A 61 14.30 14.64 0.12
CA GLU A 61 14.02 15.49 -1.03
C GLU A 61 12.63 15.19 -1.62
N ALA A 62 12.30 13.91 -1.81
CA ALA A 62 11.02 13.52 -2.39
C ALA A 62 9.84 13.83 -1.47
N SER A 63 10.08 13.93 -0.16
CA SER A 63 9.03 14.21 0.81
C SER A 63 8.83 15.71 1.07
N LYS A 64 9.66 16.57 0.49
CA LYS A 64 9.46 18.01 0.62
C LYS A 64 8.11 18.42 0.05
N LYS A 65 7.51 19.45 0.64
CA LYS A 65 6.19 19.93 0.25
C LYS A 65 6.05 20.12 -1.26
N ALA A 66 7.08 20.67 -1.90
CA ALA A 66 7.05 20.93 -3.33
C ALA A 66 7.05 19.66 -4.18
N ASN A 67 7.53 18.53 -3.64
CA ASN A 67 7.73 17.28 -4.39
C ASN A 67 6.78 16.16 -3.95
N LEU A 68 6.16 16.29 -2.79
CA LEU A 68 5.42 15.19 -2.17
C LEU A 68 4.29 14.66 -3.05
N LYS A 69 3.51 15.54 -3.65
CA LYS A 69 2.41 15.12 -4.51
C LYS A 69 2.92 14.30 -5.69
N LYS A 70 3.97 14.75 -6.34
CA LYS A 70 4.58 14.05 -7.47
C LYS A 70 5.12 12.68 -7.04
N SER A 71 5.77 12.63 -5.89
CA SER A 71 6.34 11.38 -5.36
C SER A 71 5.22 10.39 -5.01
N ALA A 72 4.18 10.87 -4.34
CA ALA A 72 3.03 10.03 -3.99
C ALA A 72 2.32 9.52 -5.23
N ASP A 73 2.05 10.39 -6.20
CA ASP A 73 1.39 10.00 -7.46
C ASP A 73 2.24 8.97 -8.22
N GLY A 74 3.56 9.13 -8.22
CA GLY A 74 4.46 8.19 -8.87
C GLY A 74 4.33 6.79 -8.28
N PHE A 75 4.33 6.69 -6.96
CA PHE A 75 4.19 5.40 -6.29
C PHE A 75 2.80 4.79 -6.52
N THR A 76 1.74 5.57 -6.31
CA THR A 76 0.38 5.07 -6.46
C THR A 76 0.09 4.63 -7.88
N ASN A 77 0.64 5.31 -8.88
CA ASN A 77 0.48 4.92 -10.28
C ASN A 77 1.14 3.58 -10.57
N VAL A 78 2.33 3.34 -10.04
CA VAL A 78 3.01 2.05 -10.24
C VAL A 78 2.19 0.91 -9.64
N ILE A 79 1.69 1.11 -8.42
CA ILE A 79 0.85 0.08 -7.78
C ILE A 79 -0.40 -0.17 -8.61
N SER A 80 -1.09 0.89 -9.05
CA SER A 80 -2.33 0.77 -9.83
C SER A 80 -2.13 0.07 -11.16
N GLN A 81 -0.97 0.25 -11.79
CA GLN A 81 -0.65 -0.42 -13.04
C GLN A 81 -0.37 -1.91 -12.87
N GLN A 82 0.08 -2.32 -11.69
CA GLN A 82 0.42 -3.70 -11.41
C GLN A 82 -0.76 -4.49 -10.86
N VAL A 83 -1.61 -3.84 -10.07
CA VAL A 83 -2.69 -4.53 -9.35
C VAL A 83 -3.91 -3.63 -9.27
N ASP A 84 -5.07 -4.16 -9.65
CA ASP A 84 -6.35 -3.48 -9.43
C ASP A 84 -6.94 -3.96 -8.10
N LEU A 85 -6.53 -3.29 -7.03
CA LEU A 85 -6.85 -3.71 -5.68
C LEU A 85 -8.35 -3.71 -5.40
N LEU A 86 -9.05 -2.68 -5.87
CA LEU A 86 -10.48 -2.55 -5.58
C LEU A 86 -11.30 -3.55 -6.39
N ASN A 87 -11.09 -3.63 -7.69
CA ASN A 87 -11.92 -4.45 -8.56
C ASN A 87 -11.57 -5.93 -8.50
N ASP A 88 -10.27 -6.25 -8.45
CA ASP A 88 -9.84 -7.65 -8.48
C ASP A 88 -9.80 -8.28 -7.10
N TRP A 89 -9.57 -7.48 -6.05
CA TRP A 89 -9.34 -8.01 -4.70
C TRP A 89 -10.34 -7.51 -3.67
N GLY A 90 -11.16 -6.51 -4.00
CA GLY A 90 -12.13 -5.95 -3.06
C GLY A 90 -11.50 -5.19 -1.91
N LEU A 91 -10.29 -4.66 -2.13
CA LEU A 91 -9.55 -3.93 -1.10
C LEU A 91 -9.47 -2.46 -1.45
N THR A 92 -9.79 -1.61 -0.48
CA THR A 92 -9.59 -0.17 -0.62
C THR A 92 -8.14 0.15 -0.24
N PRO A 93 -7.36 0.75 -1.15
CA PRO A 93 -5.97 1.09 -0.83
C PRO A 93 -5.85 2.42 -0.11
N TYR A 94 -4.97 2.47 0.88
CA TYR A 94 -4.59 3.69 1.59
C TYR A 94 -3.09 3.81 1.55
N PHE A 95 -2.58 5.02 1.28
CA PHE A 95 -1.15 5.26 1.10
C PHE A 95 -0.67 6.24 2.15
N HIS A 96 0.37 5.85 2.89
CA HIS A 96 1.01 6.68 3.89
C HIS A 96 2.47 6.88 3.52
N PHE A 97 2.89 8.13 3.54
CA PHE A 97 4.25 8.50 3.13
C PHE A 97 4.97 9.17 4.28
N ARG A 98 6.23 8.85 4.45
CA ARG A 98 7.08 9.41 5.49
C ARG A 98 8.48 9.64 4.94
N SER A 99 9.15 10.71 5.37
CA SER A 99 10.53 10.95 4.98
C SER A 99 11.47 9.98 5.70
N LYS A 100 12.63 9.72 5.09
CA LYS A 100 13.64 8.86 5.69
C LYS A 100 14.12 9.42 7.02
N SER A 101 14.37 10.75 7.10
CA SER A 101 14.78 11.38 8.35
C SER A 101 13.77 11.21 9.46
N GLU A 102 12.50 11.38 9.15
CA GLU A 102 11.42 11.20 10.11
C GLU A 102 11.35 9.75 10.57
N GLN A 103 11.44 8.81 9.65
CA GLN A 103 11.41 7.39 9.99
C GLN A 103 12.62 6.97 10.82
N ASP A 104 13.79 7.47 10.49
CA ASP A 104 15.01 7.18 11.26
C ASP A 104 14.87 7.68 12.70
N ALA A 105 14.22 8.82 12.90
CA ALA A 105 13.99 9.39 14.23
C ALA A 105 12.92 8.63 15.01
N LEU A 106 11.83 8.22 14.37
CA LEU A 106 10.70 7.59 15.03
C LEU A 106 10.79 6.06 15.08
N GLN A 107 11.45 5.45 14.12
CA GLN A 107 11.61 4.00 13.99
C GLN A 107 10.29 3.23 14.11
N ASP A 108 9.26 3.75 13.45
CA ASP A 108 7.94 3.14 13.47
C ASP A 108 7.96 1.81 12.71
N GLU A 109 7.54 0.74 13.38
CA GLU A 109 7.62 -0.61 12.82
C GLU A 109 6.84 -0.78 11.51
N VAL A 110 5.72 -0.09 11.34
CA VAL A 110 4.92 -0.24 10.12
C VAL A 110 5.66 0.24 8.88
N TYR A 111 6.64 1.12 9.03
CA TYR A 111 7.46 1.62 7.91
C TYR A 111 8.79 0.87 7.77
N GLN A 112 9.06 -0.09 8.61
CA GLN A 112 10.29 -0.87 8.50
C GLN A 112 10.16 -1.89 7.35
#